data_7bc0849e1ad53193b8fc87033d00a276
#
_entry.id   7bc0849e1ad53193b8fc87033d00a276
#
_cell.length_a   1.000
_cell.length_b   1.000
_cell.length_c   1.000
_cell.angle_alpha   90.00
_cell.angle_beta   90.00
_cell.angle_gamma   90.00
#
_symmetry.space_group_name_H-M   'P 1'
#
loop_
_entity.id
_entity.type
_entity.pdbx_description
1 polymer ?
#
loop_
_entity_poly.entity_id
_entity_poly.type
_entity_poly.pdbx_seq_one_letter_code
_entity_poly.pdbx_strand_id
1 'polypeptide(L)'
;AASDVYKRQIEIRLKYMIKKAILPVAGLGTRFLPASKSIPKEMVTVVDRPAIEYVVREAVAAGIEQIILVTHSSKASIENYFDRNFELETTLEQKQKWDLLKEITEILPPQVSVVSVRQPQPLGLGHAVLCAKDIVGDEAFAVLLPDVLVKDQAEKNDLALMIERFNVTQAAQIMVEAVPEHLVDQYGIVDVAAAPAEGQSAAMQGIVEKPAVGTAPSNLSVIGRYAVSYTHLRA
;
A
#
# COMPACT_ATOMS: atom_id res chain seq x y z
N ALA A 1 -8.56 -25.35 30.27
CA ALA A 1 -7.56 -26.02 29.39
C ALA A 1 -7.95 -25.98 27.91
N ALA A 2 -9.06 -26.60 27.43
CA ALA A 2 -9.46 -26.53 26.00
C ALA A 2 -9.83 -25.12 25.57
N SER A 3 -10.50 -24.33 26.41
CA SER A 3 -10.86 -22.94 26.18
C SER A 3 -9.63 -22.04 26.00
N ASP A 4 -8.54 -22.28 26.74
CA ASP A 4 -7.33 -21.45 26.66
C ASP A 4 -6.50 -21.75 25.40
N VAL A 5 -6.48 -23.01 24.97
CA VAL A 5 -5.86 -23.40 23.70
C VAL A 5 -6.62 -22.77 22.52
N TYR A 6 -7.95 -22.81 22.56
CA TYR A 6 -8.80 -22.23 21.53
C TYR A 6 -8.67 -20.68 21.49
N LYS A 7 -8.65 -20.02 22.64
CA LYS A 7 -8.39 -18.57 22.74
C LYS A 7 -7.01 -18.19 22.16
N ARG A 8 -5.95 -18.93 22.56
CA ARG A 8 -4.61 -18.72 22.00
C ARG A 8 -4.56 -18.92 20.48
N GLN A 9 -5.25 -19.94 19.96
CA GLN A 9 -5.32 -20.15 18.50
C GLN A 9 -6.04 -19.01 17.79
N ILE A 10 -7.12 -18.47 18.36
CA ILE A 10 -7.82 -17.29 17.82
C ILE A 10 -6.92 -16.05 17.89
N GLU A 11 -6.26 -15.80 19.01
CA GLU A 11 -5.33 -14.66 19.17
C GLU A 11 -4.17 -14.74 18.17
N ILE A 12 -3.58 -15.94 18.00
CA ILE A 12 -2.55 -16.18 17.00
C ILE A 12 -3.10 -15.91 15.59
N ARG A 13 -4.29 -16.42 15.26
CA ARG A 13 -4.90 -16.23 13.95
C ARG A 13 -5.23 -14.76 13.66
N LEU A 14 -5.74 -14.02 14.65
CA LEU A 14 -6.01 -12.58 14.54
C LEU A 14 -4.71 -11.76 14.37
N LYS A 15 -3.65 -12.13 15.08
CA LYS A 15 -2.33 -11.47 14.98
C LYS A 15 -1.72 -11.55 13.58
N TYR A 16 -2.06 -12.56 12.81
CA TYR A 16 -1.52 -12.77 11.46
C TYR A 16 -2.48 -12.34 10.34
N MET A 17 -3.69 -11.88 10.67
CA MET A 17 -4.57 -11.28 9.66
C MET A 17 -4.11 -9.86 9.33
N ILE A 18 -3.77 -9.62 8.07
CA ILE A 18 -3.40 -8.27 7.62
C ILE A 18 -4.65 -7.40 7.55
N LYS A 19 -4.75 -6.42 8.45
CA LYS A 19 -5.82 -5.43 8.55
C LYS A 19 -5.31 -3.99 8.43
N LYS A 20 -3.99 -3.81 8.43
CA LYS A 20 -3.33 -2.52 8.39
C LYS A 20 -2.52 -2.39 7.10
N ALA A 21 -2.55 -1.21 6.50
CA ALA A 21 -1.72 -0.88 5.34
C ALA A 21 -0.92 0.40 5.59
N ILE A 22 0.36 0.36 5.30
CA ILE A 22 1.26 1.51 5.34
C ILE A 22 1.39 2.09 3.93
N LEU A 23 1.09 3.37 3.78
CA LEU A 23 1.28 4.13 2.55
C LEU A 23 2.37 5.19 2.75
N PRO A 24 3.58 4.98 2.23
CA PRO A 24 4.66 5.97 2.29
C PRO A 24 4.39 7.13 1.33
N VAL A 25 3.97 8.28 1.86
CA VAL A 25 3.64 9.49 1.09
C VAL A 25 4.60 10.65 1.34
N ALA A 26 5.70 10.44 2.06
CA ALA A 26 6.66 11.50 2.41
C ALA A 26 7.61 11.91 1.26
N GLY A 27 7.60 11.20 0.13
CA GLY A 27 8.50 11.44 -1.00
C GLY A 27 8.28 12.80 -1.69
N LEU A 28 9.35 13.44 -2.17
CA LEU A 28 9.32 14.77 -2.78
C LEU A 28 8.70 14.81 -4.19
N GLY A 29 8.57 13.67 -4.87
CA GLY A 29 7.92 13.59 -6.18
C GLY A 29 8.68 14.27 -7.33
N THR A 30 10.01 14.30 -7.28
CA THR A 30 10.86 15.04 -8.24
C THR A 30 10.66 14.63 -9.70
N ARG A 31 10.23 13.38 -9.96
CA ARG A 31 9.92 12.88 -11.30
C ARG A 31 8.65 13.51 -11.89
N PHE A 32 7.80 14.11 -11.06
CA PHE A 32 6.54 14.76 -11.46
C PHE A 32 6.65 16.29 -11.53
N LEU A 33 7.86 16.85 -11.50
CA LEU A 33 8.05 18.29 -11.70
C LEU A 33 7.68 18.68 -13.14
N PRO A 34 7.05 19.88 -13.33
CA PRO A 34 6.82 20.92 -12.32
C PRO A 34 5.56 20.75 -11.47
N ALA A 35 4.64 19.83 -11.78
CA ALA A 35 3.36 19.67 -11.09
C ALA A 35 3.53 19.43 -9.58
N SER A 36 4.47 18.57 -9.19
CA SER A 36 4.74 18.23 -7.79
C SER A 36 5.43 19.33 -6.97
N LYS A 37 5.72 20.49 -7.58
CA LYS A 37 6.21 21.67 -6.86
C LYS A 37 5.20 22.20 -5.84
N SER A 38 3.91 22.15 -6.17
CA SER A 38 2.83 22.75 -5.37
C SER A 38 1.83 21.69 -4.86
N ILE A 39 1.74 20.55 -5.53
CA ILE A 39 0.78 19.49 -5.22
C ILE A 39 1.57 18.20 -4.96
N PRO A 40 1.31 17.46 -3.87
CA PRO A 40 1.86 16.13 -3.71
C PRO A 40 1.58 15.26 -4.93
N LYS A 41 2.57 14.47 -5.38
CA LYS A 41 2.39 13.58 -6.54
C LYS A 41 1.20 12.63 -6.36
N GLU A 42 0.94 12.24 -5.13
CA GLU A 42 -0.14 11.36 -4.72
C GLU A 42 -1.53 12.00 -4.89
N MET A 43 -1.57 13.36 -4.97
CA MET A 43 -2.79 14.16 -5.20
C MET A 43 -2.99 14.54 -6.68
N VAL A 44 -2.10 14.11 -7.56
CA VAL A 44 -2.31 14.28 -9.02
C VAL A 44 -3.56 13.51 -9.42
N THR A 45 -4.48 14.18 -10.08
CA THR A 45 -5.77 13.61 -10.46
C THR A 45 -5.61 12.65 -11.65
N VAL A 46 -6.17 11.46 -11.49
CA VAL A 46 -6.33 10.47 -12.55
C VAL A 46 -7.82 10.39 -12.86
N VAL A 47 -8.23 10.86 -14.03
CA VAL A 47 -9.62 11.07 -14.44
C VAL A 47 -10.30 12.12 -13.53
N ASP A 48 -10.93 11.72 -12.44
CA ASP A 48 -11.74 12.57 -11.52
C ASP A 48 -11.29 12.48 -10.05
N ARG A 49 -10.33 11.59 -9.73
CA ARG A 49 -9.90 11.29 -8.36
C ARG A 49 -8.38 11.37 -8.22
N PRO A 50 -7.86 11.76 -7.05
CA PRO A 50 -6.42 11.73 -6.82
C PRO A 50 -5.89 10.29 -6.83
N ALA A 51 -4.66 10.13 -7.32
CA ALA A 51 -4.03 8.81 -7.48
C ALA A 51 -4.04 7.98 -6.18
N ILE A 52 -3.85 8.62 -5.03
CA ILE A 52 -3.86 7.93 -3.73
C ILE A 52 -5.21 7.29 -3.40
N GLU A 53 -6.33 7.85 -3.87
CA GLU A 53 -7.66 7.26 -3.61
C GLU A 53 -7.80 5.88 -4.25
N TYR A 54 -7.27 5.70 -5.47
CA TYR A 54 -7.28 4.38 -6.13
C TYR A 54 -6.53 3.34 -5.29
N VAL A 55 -5.36 3.72 -4.74
CA VAL A 55 -4.56 2.82 -3.89
C VAL A 55 -5.25 2.52 -2.55
N VAL A 56 -5.92 3.50 -1.96
CA VAL A 56 -6.71 3.29 -0.74
C VAL A 56 -7.91 2.40 -1.02
N ARG A 57 -8.61 2.58 -2.14
CA ARG A 57 -9.73 1.72 -2.57
C ARG A 57 -9.28 0.27 -2.81
N GLU A 58 -8.12 0.07 -3.43
CA GLU A 58 -7.50 -1.25 -3.57
C GLU A 58 -7.28 -1.91 -2.21
N ALA A 59 -6.68 -1.18 -1.26
CA ALA A 59 -6.45 -1.67 0.10
C ALA A 59 -7.76 -2.03 0.82
N VAL A 60 -8.76 -1.16 0.74
CA VAL A 60 -10.10 -1.39 1.33
C VAL A 60 -10.77 -2.62 0.72
N ALA A 61 -10.73 -2.78 -0.60
CA ALA A 61 -11.27 -3.95 -1.30
C ALA A 61 -10.53 -5.25 -0.91
N ALA A 62 -9.25 -5.16 -0.52
CA ALA A 62 -8.48 -6.29 0.02
C ALA A 62 -8.79 -6.61 1.50
N GLY A 63 -9.66 -5.84 2.16
CA GLY A 63 -10.08 -6.05 3.55
C GLY A 63 -9.22 -5.33 4.58
N ILE A 64 -8.48 -4.29 4.18
CA ILE A 64 -7.76 -3.39 5.10
C ILE A 64 -8.77 -2.50 5.83
N GLU A 65 -8.58 -2.35 7.14
CA GLU A 65 -9.44 -1.58 8.04
C GLU A 65 -8.72 -0.33 8.59
N GLN A 66 -7.39 -0.30 8.53
CA GLN A 66 -6.60 0.87 8.94
C GLN A 66 -5.54 1.23 7.90
N ILE A 67 -5.60 2.47 7.43
CA ILE A 67 -4.60 3.06 6.53
C ILE A 67 -3.65 3.92 7.37
N ILE A 68 -2.35 3.70 7.24
CA ILE A 68 -1.30 4.44 7.94
C ILE A 68 -0.52 5.25 6.92
N LEU A 69 -0.76 6.55 6.88
CA LEU A 69 -0.03 7.48 6.01
C LEU A 69 1.30 7.85 6.67
N VAL A 70 2.41 7.47 6.05
CA VAL A 70 3.73 7.95 6.48
C VAL A 70 4.07 9.20 5.69
N THR A 71 3.87 10.36 6.32
CA THR A 71 3.77 11.66 5.68
C THR A 71 4.93 12.62 6.06
N HIS A 72 4.92 13.79 5.46
CA HIS A 72 5.84 14.90 5.75
C HIS A 72 5.04 16.22 5.90
N SER A 73 5.62 17.23 6.52
CA SER A 73 4.94 18.52 6.80
C SER A 73 4.33 19.21 5.57
N SER A 74 4.87 18.97 4.37
CA SER A 74 4.35 19.53 3.11
C SER A 74 3.21 18.74 2.49
N LYS A 75 2.70 17.69 3.14
CA LYS A 75 1.73 16.74 2.57
C LYS A 75 0.35 16.83 3.22
N ALA A 76 0.03 17.93 3.91
CA ALA A 76 -1.25 18.11 4.60
C ALA A 76 -2.49 17.92 3.71
N SER A 77 -2.39 18.19 2.41
CA SER A 77 -3.49 17.98 1.47
C SER A 77 -3.90 16.50 1.32
N ILE A 78 -2.97 15.55 1.57
CA ILE A 78 -3.29 14.12 1.56
C ILE A 78 -4.09 13.76 2.82
N GLU A 79 -3.68 14.28 3.98
CA GLU A 79 -4.38 14.07 5.24
C GLU A 79 -5.79 14.67 5.15
N ASN A 80 -5.88 15.94 4.73
CA ASN A 80 -7.15 16.66 4.57
C ASN A 80 -8.12 15.99 3.58
N TYR A 81 -7.60 15.26 2.58
CA TYR A 81 -8.45 14.58 1.60
C TYR A 81 -9.28 13.46 2.23
N PHE A 82 -8.74 12.77 3.22
CA PHE A 82 -9.42 11.68 3.90
C PHE A 82 -10.16 12.12 5.16
N ASP A 83 -9.98 13.37 5.59
CA ASP A 83 -10.71 13.95 6.72
C ASP A 83 -12.10 14.45 6.31
N ARG A 84 -12.98 14.55 7.30
CA ARG A 84 -14.29 15.18 7.13
C ARG A 84 -14.12 16.69 6.97
N ASN A 85 -14.82 17.26 5.99
CA ASN A 85 -14.91 18.70 5.80
C ASN A 85 -16.34 19.19 6.17
N PHE A 86 -16.53 19.47 7.44
CA PHE A 86 -17.83 19.84 7.99
C PHE A 86 -18.45 21.05 7.29
N GLU A 87 -17.68 22.07 6.94
CA GLU A 87 -18.17 23.28 6.27
C GLU A 87 -18.67 22.98 4.86
N LEU A 88 -17.90 22.19 4.09
CA LEU A 88 -18.27 21.76 2.74
C LEU A 88 -19.51 20.86 2.79
N GLU A 89 -19.52 19.87 3.68
CA GLU A 89 -20.63 18.93 3.85
C GLU A 89 -21.93 19.67 4.21
N THR A 90 -21.89 20.58 5.21
CA THR A 90 -23.04 21.41 5.59
C THR A 90 -23.51 22.28 4.42
N THR A 91 -22.60 22.85 3.65
CA THR A 91 -22.94 23.67 2.47
C THR A 91 -23.65 22.86 1.40
N LEU A 92 -23.18 21.63 1.12
CA LEU A 92 -23.81 20.72 0.15
C LEU A 92 -25.20 20.29 0.62
N GLU A 93 -25.35 19.98 1.90
CA GLU A 93 -26.63 19.63 2.52
C GLU A 93 -27.66 20.78 2.42
N GLN A 94 -27.28 22.00 2.79
CA GLN A 94 -28.12 23.18 2.67
C GLN A 94 -28.55 23.46 1.23
N LYS A 95 -27.67 23.18 0.26
CA LYS A 95 -27.97 23.32 -1.17
C LYS A 95 -28.65 22.10 -1.78
N GLN A 96 -28.99 21.09 -0.97
CA GLN A 96 -29.61 19.82 -1.39
C GLN A 96 -28.85 19.09 -2.49
N LYS A 97 -27.50 19.18 -2.49
CA LYS A 97 -26.63 18.50 -3.44
C LYS A 97 -26.22 17.12 -2.91
N TRP A 98 -27.21 16.25 -2.77
CA TRP A 98 -27.07 14.94 -2.12
C TRP A 98 -26.07 14.00 -2.80
N ASP A 99 -26.01 14.01 -4.14
CA ASP A 99 -25.06 13.16 -4.89
C ASP A 99 -23.62 13.56 -4.58
N LEU A 100 -23.30 14.86 -4.60
CA LEU A 100 -21.97 15.36 -4.26
C LEU A 100 -21.64 15.13 -2.79
N LEU A 101 -22.61 15.32 -1.90
CA LEU A 101 -22.43 15.02 -0.47
C LEU A 101 -22.08 13.56 -0.25
N LYS A 102 -22.82 12.65 -0.89
CA LYS A 102 -22.57 11.22 -0.84
C LYS A 102 -21.17 10.90 -1.38
N GLU A 103 -20.79 11.47 -2.50
CA GLU A 103 -19.49 11.24 -3.13
C GLU A 103 -18.32 11.57 -2.20
N ILE A 104 -18.36 12.71 -1.49
CA ILE A 104 -17.28 13.11 -0.58
C ILE A 104 -17.33 12.38 0.78
N THR A 105 -18.49 11.95 1.25
CA THR A 105 -18.62 11.25 2.53
C THR A 105 -18.36 9.74 2.42
N GLU A 106 -18.45 9.17 1.22
CA GLU A 106 -18.21 7.75 0.93
C GLU A 106 -16.81 7.47 0.35
N ILE A 107 -15.88 8.45 0.41
CA ILE A 107 -14.47 8.22 0.03
C ILE A 107 -13.88 7.05 0.84
N LEU A 108 -14.21 6.99 2.13
CA LEU A 108 -13.82 5.90 3.02
C LEU A 108 -15.07 5.24 3.61
N PRO A 109 -15.16 3.89 3.60
CA PRO A 109 -16.19 3.18 4.35
C PRO A 109 -16.08 3.45 5.86
N PRO A 110 -17.20 3.46 6.62
CA PRO A 110 -17.21 3.82 8.04
C PRO A 110 -16.30 2.96 8.95
N GLN A 111 -16.01 1.73 8.53
CA GLN A 111 -15.13 0.81 9.26
C GLN A 111 -13.65 1.05 9.01
N VAL A 112 -13.29 1.90 8.06
CA VAL A 112 -11.89 2.19 7.71
C VAL A 112 -11.43 3.45 8.40
N SER A 113 -10.31 3.36 9.12
CA SER A 113 -9.66 4.50 9.75
C SER A 113 -8.38 4.90 9.01
N VAL A 114 -8.10 6.21 9.01
CA VAL A 114 -6.83 6.76 8.50
C VAL A 114 -6.08 7.39 9.66
N VAL A 115 -4.80 7.05 9.81
CA VAL A 115 -3.90 7.65 10.77
C VAL A 115 -2.64 8.13 10.07
N SER A 116 -2.07 9.23 10.55
CA SER A 116 -0.83 9.79 9.98
C SER A 116 0.32 9.71 10.97
N VAL A 117 1.49 9.36 10.46
CA VAL A 117 2.76 9.42 11.19
C VAL A 117 3.79 10.17 10.38
N ARG A 118 4.66 10.92 11.03
CA ARG A 118 5.69 11.72 10.35
C ARG A 118 6.95 10.91 10.10
N GLN A 119 7.45 10.98 8.87
CA GLN A 119 8.83 10.60 8.56
C GLN A 119 9.72 11.84 8.71
N PRO A 120 10.53 11.95 9.78
CA PRO A 120 11.28 13.18 10.08
C PRO A 120 12.43 13.42 9.10
N GLN A 121 12.97 12.37 8.49
CA GLN A 121 14.08 12.41 7.55
C GLN A 121 13.85 11.45 6.37
N PRO A 122 14.22 11.82 5.15
CA PRO A 122 13.96 11.01 3.94
C PRO A 122 15.00 9.87 3.79
N LEU A 123 15.03 8.94 4.74
CA LEU A 123 15.99 7.82 4.78
C LEU A 123 15.52 6.57 4.01
N GLY A 124 14.61 6.74 3.06
CA GLY A 124 14.13 5.68 2.19
C GLY A 124 12.88 4.94 2.69
N LEU A 125 12.48 3.91 1.91
CA LEU A 125 11.24 3.16 2.14
C LEU A 125 11.26 2.38 3.46
N GLY A 126 12.35 1.69 3.77
CA GLY A 126 12.45 0.92 5.02
C GLY A 126 12.29 1.82 6.26
N HIS A 127 12.88 3.02 6.24
CA HIS A 127 12.72 3.98 7.32
C HIS A 127 11.26 4.49 7.41
N ALA A 128 10.61 4.74 6.29
CA ALA A 128 9.18 5.12 6.29
C ALA A 128 8.32 4.03 6.95
N VAL A 129 8.54 2.77 6.62
CA VAL A 129 7.84 1.64 7.24
C VAL A 129 8.13 1.55 8.74
N LEU A 130 9.38 1.79 9.17
CA LEU A 130 9.76 1.82 10.59
C LEU A 130 9.07 2.94 11.38
N CYS A 131 8.78 4.08 10.77
CA CYS A 131 8.02 5.17 11.41
C CYS A 131 6.60 4.76 11.82
N ALA A 132 6.02 3.76 11.16
CA ALA A 132 4.69 3.24 11.47
C ALA A 132 4.69 2.12 12.53
N LYS A 133 5.87 1.70 13.04
CA LYS A 133 6.01 0.53 13.89
C LYS A 133 5.13 0.55 15.13
N ASP A 134 5.06 1.68 15.83
CA ASP A 134 4.29 1.79 17.07
C ASP A 134 2.78 1.71 16.84
N ILE A 135 2.31 2.08 15.63
CA ILE A 135 0.89 1.97 15.23
C ILE A 135 0.56 0.54 14.78
N VAL A 136 1.46 -0.08 14.04
CA VAL A 136 1.28 -1.47 13.58
C VAL A 136 1.44 -2.47 14.73
N GLY A 137 2.40 -2.21 15.63
CA GLY A 137 2.75 -3.15 16.69
C GLY A 137 3.42 -4.41 16.15
N ASP A 138 3.02 -5.57 16.69
CA ASP A 138 3.52 -6.88 16.29
C ASP A 138 2.66 -7.58 15.22
N GLU A 139 1.72 -6.86 14.61
CA GLU A 139 0.82 -7.41 13.60
C GLU A 139 1.49 -7.50 12.23
N ALA A 140 0.94 -8.35 11.36
CA ALA A 140 1.27 -8.33 9.94
C ALA A 140 0.55 -7.16 9.25
N PHE A 141 1.16 -6.63 8.20
CA PHE A 141 0.65 -5.45 7.49
C PHE A 141 0.98 -5.50 6.01
N ALA A 142 0.23 -4.72 5.23
CA ALA A 142 0.57 -4.45 3.84
C ALA A 142 1.36 -3.14 3.72
N VAL A 143 2.19 -3.03 2.68
CA VAL A 143 2.81 -1.76 2.26
C VAL A 143 2.42 -1.52 0.81
N LEU A 144 1.85 -0.34 0.53
CA LEU A 144 1.43 0.05 -0.81
C LEU A 144 2.11 1.36 -1.21
N LEU A 145 2.87 1.33 -2.30
CA LEU A 145 3.44 2.54 -2.87
C LEU A 145 2.35 3.31 -3.64
N PRO A 146 2.06 4.57 -3.27
CA PRO A 146 0.90 5.30 -3.76
C PRO A 146 1.06 5.88 -5.18
N ASP A 147 2.22 5.71 -5.81
CA ASP A 147 2.51 6.16 -7.17
C ASP A 147 2.45 5.03 -8.21
N VAL A 148 2.02 3.85 -7.80
CA VAL A 148 1.77 2.71 -8.69
C VAL A 148 0.29 2.34 -8.61
N LEU A 149 -0.41 2.40 -9.74
CA LEU A 149 -1.80 1.96 -9.86
C LEU A 149 -1.80 0.55 -10.45
N VAL A 150 -2.41 -0.38 -9.72
CA VAL A 150 -2.58 -1.77 -10.15
C VAL A 150 -3.97 -1.91 -10.76
N LYS A 151 -4.05 -2.54 -11.93
CA LYS A 151 -5.30 -2.92 -12.55
C LYS A 151 -5.55 -4.40 -12.28
N ASP A 152 -6.57 -4.68 -11.51
CA ASP A 152 -6.96 -6.06 -11.22
C ASP A 152 -7.34 -6.81 -12.51
N GLN A 153 -6.87 -8.05 -12.62
CA GLN A 153 -7.15 -8.92 -13.77
C GLN A 153 -8.35 -9.86 -13.54
N ALA A 154 -8.74 -10.02 -12.26
CA ALA A 154 -9.79 -10.95 -11.84
C ALA A 154 -10.89 -10.25 -11.01
N GLU A 155 -11.95 -10.98 -10.64
CA GLU A 155 -12.98 -10.46 -9.72
C GLU A 155 -12.42 -10.08 -8.35
N LYS A 156 -11.40 -10.80 -7.88
CA LYS A 156 -10.73 -10.54 -6.63
C LYS A 156 -9.44 -9.75 -6.90
N ASN A 157 -9.23 -8.67 -6.16
CA ASN A 157 -8.04 -7.87 -6.39
C ASN A 157 -6.75 -8.62 -5.98
N ASP A 158 -5.66 -8.28 -6.64
CA ASP A 158 -4.38 -8.97 -6.50
C ASP A 158 -3.79 -8.81 -5.08
N LEU A 159 -4.02 -7.68 -4.41
CA LEU A 159 -3.61 -7.49 -3.02
C LEU A 159 -4.36 -8.43 -2.08
N ALA A 160 -5.66 -8.67 -2.31
CA ALA A 160 -6.43 -9.63 -1.51
C ALA A 160 -5.88 -11.06 -1.66
N LEU A 161 -5.49 -11.44 -2.88
CA LEU A 161 -4.83 -12.74 -3.12
C LEU A 161 -3.49 -12.85 -2.42
N MET A 162 -2.69 -11.78 -2.40
CA MET A 162 -1.42 -11.74 -1.64
C MET A 162 -1.65 -11.91 -0.14
N ILE A 163 -2.64 -11.22 0.41
CA ILE A 163 -3.00 -11.31 1.84
C ILE A 163 -3.45 -12.73 2.19
N GLU A 164 -4.26 -13.36 1.35
CA GLU A 164 -4.66 -14.76 1.54
C GLU A 164 -3.47 -15.71 1.54
N ARG A 165 -2.55 -15.56 0.59
CA ARG A 165 -1.34 -16.37 0.55
C ARG A 165 -0.46 -16.14 1.78
N PHE A 166 -0.29 -14.88 2.20
CA PHE A 166 0.41 -14.57 3.43
C PHE A 166 -0.24 -15.28 4.63
N ASN A 167 -1.56 -15.22 4.76
CA ASN A 167 -2.29 -15.85 5.86
C ASN A 167 -2.11 -17.38 5.92
N VAL A 168 -1.93 -18.02 4.76
CA VAL A 168 -1.69 -19.47 4.65
C VAL A 168 -0.23 -19.83 4.90
N THR A 169 0.69 -19.11 4.26
CA THR A 169 2.13 -19.48 4.24
C THR A 169 2.93 -18.83 5.36
N GLN A 170 2.46 -17.71 5.90
CA GLN A 170 3.18 -16.83 6.82
C GLN A 170 4.52 -16.31 6.26
N ALA A 171 4.74 -16.47 4.97
CA ALA A 171 5.89 -15.95 4.24
C ALA A 171 5.57 -14.57 3.66
N ALA A 172 6.56 -13.67 3.66
CA ALA A 172 6.44 -12.38 3.01
C ALA A 172 6.01 -12.55 1.55
N GLN A 173 5.08 -11.72 1.10
CA GLN A 173 4.63 -11.67 -0.28
C GLN A 173 5.05 -10.35 -0.89
N ILE A 174 5.55 -10.40 -2.13
CA ILE A 174 5.90 -9.23 -2.93
C ILE A 174 5.21 -9.38 -4.28
N MET A 175 4.50 -8.34 -4.70
CA MET A 175 3.88 -8.33 -6.01
C MET A 175 4.91 -7.95 -7.07
N VAL A 176 4.90 -8.69 -8.16
CA VAL A 176 5.83 -8.50 -9.29
C VAL A 176 5.09 -8.48 -10.62
N GLU A 177 5.68 -7.79 -11.59
CA GLU A 177 5.21 -7.72 -12.97
C GLU A 177 6.38 -7.97 -13.92
N ALA A 178 6.14 -8.68 -15.00
CA ALA A 178 7.14 -8.87 -16.05
C ALA A 178 7.34 -7.58 -16.85
N VAL A 179 8.56 -7.10 -16.91
CA VAL A 179 8.93 -5.92 -17.70
C VAL A 179 9.81 -6.31 -18.89
N PRO A 180 9.85 -5.50 -19.96
CA PRO A 180 10.79 -5.69 -21.06
C PRO A 180 12.25 -5.67 -20.55
N GLU A 181 13.11 -6.56 -21.06
CA GLU A 181 14.50 -6.68 -20.61
C GLU A 181 15.30 -5.37 -20.65
N HIS A 182 15.00 -4.48 -21.60
CA HIS A 182 15.68 -3.19 -21.72
C HIS A 182 15.27 -2.16 -20.65
N LEU A 183 14.29 -2.47 -19.80
CA LEU A 183 13.80 -1.60 -18.72
C LEU A 183 14.17 -2.12 -17.32
N VAL A 184 14.86 -3.25 -17.19
CA VAL A 184 15.20 -3.84 -15.88
C VAL A 184 16.07 -2.92 -15.03
N ASP A 185 16.86 -2.03 -15.63
CA ASP A 185 17.72 -1.06 -14.95
C ASP A 185 16.94 0.08 -14.26
N GLN A 186 15.62 0.11 -14.40
CA GLN A 186 14.77 1.10 -13.76
C GLN A 186 14.12 0.60 -12.47
N TYR A 187 14.13 -0.71 -12.23
CA TYR A 187 13.37 -1.39 -11.18
C TYR A 187 14.22 -2.28 -10.27
N GLY A 188 13.70 -2.59 -9.10
CA GLY A 188 14.17 -3.73 -8.33
C GLY A 188 13.67 -5.02 -8.99
N ILE A 189 14.59 -5.91 -9.35
CA ILE A 189 14.29 -7.17 -10.04
C ILE A 189 14.45 -8.33 -9.08
N VAL A 190 13.44 -9.20 -9.00
CA VAL A 190 13.49 -10.37 -8.13
C VAL A 190 14.30 -11.50 -8.77
N ASP A 191 15.04 -12.23 -7.94
CA ASP A 191 15.69 -13.48 -8.31
C ASP A 191 14.79 -14.64 -7.91
N VAL A 192 14.41 -15.46 -8.90
CA VAL A 192 13.57 -16.64 -8.75
C VAL A 192 14.14 -17.80 -9.58
N ALA A 193 14.05 -19.01 -9.06
CA ALA A 193 14.53 -20.20 -9.79
C ALA A 193 13.74 -20.45 -11.10
N ALA A 194 12.44 -20.11 -11.10
CA ALA A 194 11.58 -20.14 -12.29
C ALA A 194 10.48 -19.08 -12.13
N ALA A 195 10.18 -18.36 -13.21
CA ALA A 195 9.10 -17.38 -13.21
C ALA A 195 7.77 -18.09 -12.96
N PRO A 196 6.95 -17.65 -12.01
CA PRO A 196 5.63 -18.21 -11.78
C PRO A 196 4.68 -17.87 -12.94
N ALA A 197 3.68 -18.71 -13.16
CA ALA A 197 2.57 -18.34 -14.02
C ALA A 197 1.79 -17.16 -13.41
N GLU A 198 1.05 -16.44 -14.24
CA GLU A 198 0.21 -15.33 -13.80
C GLU A 198 -0.73 -15.75 -12.66
N GLY A 199 -0.84 -14.91 -11.64
CA GLY A 199 -1.61 -15.19 -10.43
C GLY A 199 -1.02 -16.27 -9.51
N GLN A 200 0.14 -16.85 -9.84
CA GLN A 200 0.83 -17.82 -9.01
C GLN A 200 1.97 -17.18 -8.23
N SER A 201 2.52 -17.89 -7.26
CA SER A 201 3.68 -17.43 -6.48
C SER A 201 4.84 -18.40 -6.58
N ALA A 202 6.06 -17.86 -6.53
CA ALA A 202 7.30 -18.61 -6.45
C ALA A 202 8.14 -18.15 -5.25
N ALA A 203 9.02 -19.03 -4.77
CA ALA A 203 9.99 -18.64 -3.75
C ALA A 203 11.05 -17.72 -4.38
N MET A 204 11.25 -16.57 -3.74
CA MET A 204 12.26 -15.59 -4.12
C MET A 204 13.59 -15.93 -3.44
N GLN A 205 14.71 -15.80 -4.18
CA GLN A 205 16.07 -15.98 -3.68
C GLN A 205 16.74 -14.66 -3.30
N GLY A 206 16.32 -13.55 -3.94
CA GLY A 206 16.86 -12.22 -3.68
C GLY A 206 16.18 -11.13 -4.50
N ILE A 207 16.65 -9.90 -4.31
CA ILE A 207 16.26 -8.73 -5.12
C ILE A 207 17.53 -7.99 -5.50
N VAL A 208 17.64 -7.61 -6.77
CA VAL A 208 18.74 -6.77 -7.29
C VAL A 208 18.15 -5.43 -7.69
N GLU A 209 18.57 -4.35 -7.01
CA GLU A 209 18.12 -2.99 -7.32
C GLU A 209 18.79 -2.49 -8.59
N LYS A 210 18.00 -2.18 -9.61
CA LYS A 210 18.44 -1.59 -10.89
C LYS A 210 19.63 -2.27 -11.53
N PRO A 211 19.54 -3.59 -11.82
CA PRO A 211 20.63 -4.31 -12.45
C PRO A 211 20.93 -3.72 -13.84
N ALA A 212 22.18 -3.79 -14.27
CA ALA A 212 22.50 -3.43 -15.66
C ALA A 212 21.76 -4.36 -16.63
N VAL A 213 21.36 -3.83 -17.79
CA VAL A 213 20.72 -4.62 -18.85
C VAL A 213 21.62 -5.80 -19.22
N GLY A 214 21.05 -7.00 -19.27
CA GLY A 214 21.78 -8.25 -19.54
C GLY A 214 22.41 -8.91 -18.30
N THR A 215 22.31 -8.30 -17.09
CA THR A 215 22.79 -8.90 -15.83
C THR A 215 21.67 -9.18 -14.84
N ALA A 216 20.44 -8.82 -15.19
CA ALA A 216 19.26 -9.05 -14.34
C ALA A 216 19.01 -10.56 -14.15
N PRO A 217 18.69 -11.01 -12.91
CA PRO A 217 18.42 -12.43 -12.64
C PRO A 217 17.11 -12.92 -13.26
N SER A 218 16.21 -12.00 -13.56
CA SER A 218 14.92 -12.24 -14.23
C SER A 218 14.43 -10.94 -14.89
N ASN A 219 13.21 -10.93 -15.40
CA ASN A 219 12.52 -9.71 -15.84
C ASN A 219 11.32 -9.37 -14.94
N LEU A 220 11.23 -9.94 -13.74
CA LEU A 220 10.16 -9.69 -12.80
C LEU A 220 10.48 -8.49 -11.89
N SER A 221 9.84 -7.36 -12.15
CA SER A 221 10.03 -6.12 -11.38
C SER A 221 9.11 -6.05 -10.16
N VAL A 222 9.61 -5.48 -9.07
CA VAL A 222 8.82 -5.18 -7.88
C VAL A 222 7.94 -3.96 -8.15
N ILE A 223 6.63 -4.09 -7.98
CA ILE A 223 5.67 -3.03 -8.29
C ILE A 223 5.10 -2.31 -7.05
N GLY A 224 5.71 -2.51 -5.89
CA GLY A 224 5.41 -1.71 -4.70
C GLY A 224 4.17 -2.16 -3.92
N ARG A 225 3.86 -3.46 -3.94
CA ARG A 225 2.89 -4.10 -3.06
C ARG A 225 3.57 -5.19 -2.26
N TYR A 226 3.42 -5.11 -0.93
CA TYR A 226 4.06 -6.04 0.00
C TYR A 226 3.05 -6.47 1.06
N ALA A 227 3.06 -7.75 1.43
CA ALA A 227 2.36 -8.30 2.59
C ALA A 227 3.41 -8.93 3.51
N VAL A 228 3.65 -8.33 4.67
CA VAL A 228 4.83 -8.60 5.51
C VAL A 228 4.50 -8.49 7.00
N SER A 229 5.48 -8.82 7.83
CA SER A 229 5.54 -8.45 9.25
C SER A 229 6.92 -7.87 9.57
N TYR A 230 7.09 -7.22 10.73
CA TYR A 230 8.40 -6.68 11.10
C TYR A 230 9.48 -7.76 11.31
N THR A 231 9.11 -9.01 11.54
CA THR A 231 10.08 -10.11 11.60
C THR A 231 10.75 -10.36 10.25
N HIS A 232 10.02 -10.18 9.15
CA HIS A 232 10.56 -10.29 7.78
C HIS A 232 11.50 -9.13 7.40
N LEU A 233 11.34 -7.96 8.04
CA LEU A 233 12.17 -6.78 7.75
C LEU A 233 13.50 -6.75 8.54
N ARG A 234 13.73 -7.73 9.43
CA ARG A 234 14.96 -7.85 10.23
C ARG A 234 15.96 -8.83 9.63
N ALA A 235 15.61 -9.50 8.56
CA ALA A 235 16.43 -10.51 7.88
C ALA A 235 17.47 -9.89 6.93
#